data_0d9dc7548c75eab52c1cec2ec987bcf6
#
_entry.id   0d9dc7548c75eab52c1cec2ec987bcf6
#
_cell.length_a   1.000
_cell.length_b   1.000
_cell.length_c   1.000
_cell.angle_alpha   90.00
_cell.angle_beta   90.00
_cell.angle_gamma   90.00
#
_symmetry.space_group_name_H-M   'P 1'
#
loop_
_entity.id
_entity.type
_entity.pdbx_description
1 polymer ?
#
loop_
_entity_poly.entity_id
_entity_poly.type
_entity_poly.pdbx_seq_one_letter_code
_entity_poly.pdbx_strand_id
1 'polypeptide(L)'
;MGKRRKKILSAVLAGTMAVSLCQTVVADTNTEANKNSHFDENDLRLWYTKPSSQGAAGLTEDNMWQEYTLPIGNGDIGGNVYGEIVHERITFNEKTLWTGGPSDKRPNYNGGNKEYANDGITPMYEILQQVRENFALHTDEGDATASSLCNQLVGISDGYGAYQAWGEINLDFIGIDENNVTDYVRDLNLRNAISSVNYTYGDTEYIRENFVSHPDDVMVIRVEANGENKLNFDVSFPSKQGATTIVENDTITLEGEVSDNQLKYNSQL
;
A
#
# COMPACT_ATOMS: atom_id res chain seq x y z
N MET A 1 28.24 -12.35 15.21
CA MET A 1 27.01 -12.25 14.42
C MET A 1 26.66 -10.78 14.27
N GLY A 2 26.87 -10.22 13.08
CA GLY A 2 26.76 -8.78 12.86
C GLY A 2 25.33 -8.35 12.56
N LYS A 3 24.78 -7.50 13.39
CA LYS A 3 23.51 -6.83 13.11
C LYS A 3 23.73 -5.87 11.93
N ARG A 4 23.17 -6.18 10.77
CA ARG A 4 23.02 -5.22 9.68
C ARG A 4 21.94 -4.20 10.09
N ARG A 5 22.36 -3.02 10.53
CA ARG A 5 21.47 -1.86 10.61
C ARG A 5 21.25 -1.39 9.18
N LYS A 6 20.05 -1.57 8.64
CA LYS A 6 19.62 -0.87 7.42
C LYS A 6 19.54 0.62 7.77
N LYS A 7 20.38 1.43 7.14
CA LYS A 7 20.23 2.89 7.18
C LYS A 7 19.20 3.25 6.11
N ILE A 8 18.04 3.71 6.54
CA ILE A 8 17.07 4.35 5.66
C ILE A 8 17.61 5.74 5.38
N LEU A 9 17.79 6.05 4.10
CA LEU A 9 18.30 7.33 3.65
C LEU A 9 17.15 8.33 3.60
N SER A 10 17.21 9.36 4.45
CA SER A 10 16.26 10.48 4.42
C SER A 10 16.42 11.25 3.12
N ALA A 11 15.33 11.50 2.41
CA ALA A 11 15.32 12.39 1.26
C ALA A 11 15.45 13.84 1.75
N VAL A 12 16.61 14.45 1.52
CA VAL A 12 16.87 15.85 1.84
C VAL A 12 16.27 16.70 0.74
N LEU A 13 15.34 17.57 1.08
CA LEU A 13 14.88 18.66 0.22
C LEU A 13 15.90 19.80 0.26
N ALA A 14 16.98 19.68 -0.48
CA ALA A 14 17.91 20.78 -0.73
C ALA A 14 17.71 21.28 -2.16
N GLY A 15 17.08 22.45 -2.29
CA GLY A 15 17.09 23.18 -3.54
C GLY A 15 18.49 23.63 -3.91
N THR A 16 19.12 22.92 -4.83
CA THR A 16 20.21 23.45 -5.69
C THR A 16 20.31 22.58 -6.93
N MET A 17 20.40 23.24 -8.07
CA MET A 17 20.51 22.71 -9.41
C MET A 17 21.49 21.53 -9.51
N ALA A 18 20.98 20.35 -9.85
CA ALA A 18 21.75 19.32 -10.51
C ALA A 18 21.24 19.21 -11.94
N VAL A 19 22.01 19.70 -12.89
CA VAL A 19 21.80 19.46 -14.31
C VAL A 19 22.08 17.98 -14.56
N SER A 20 21.05 17.17 -14.55
CA SER A 20 21.13 15.81 -15.03
C SER A 20 20.56 15.79 -16.45
N LEU A 21 21.32 15.20 -17.36
CA LEU A 21 20.91 14.95 -18.73
C LEU A 21 19.61 14.13 -18.76
N CYS A 22 18.48 14.81 -18.70
CA CYS A 22 17.22 14.25 -19.14
C CYS A 22 17.21 14.36 -20.66
N GLN A 23 17.23 13.25 -21.35
CA GLN A 23 16.95 13.25 -22.80
C GLN A 23 15.57 13.86 -22.98
N THR A 24 15.54 15.04 -23.59
CA THR A 24 14.32 15.67 -24.04
C THR A 24 13.61 14.72 -25.00
N VAL A 25 12.57 14.08 -24.55
CA VAL A 25 11.53 13.59 -25.45
C VAL A 25 10.93 14.84 -26.04
N VAL A 26 11.23 15.11 -27.30
CA VAL A 26 10.60 16.19 -28.06
C VAL A 26 9.12 15.86 -28.11
N ALA A 27 8.34 16.59 -27.34
CA ALA A 27 6.91 16.60 -27.50
C ALA A 27 6.63 17.22 -28.88
N ASP A 28 6.04 16.45 -29.74
CA ASP A 28 5.61 16.88 -31.05
C ASP A 28 4.55 17.97 -30.89
N THR A 29 4.92 19.22 -31.17
CA THR A 29 4.02 20.35 -31.16
C THR A 29 3.18 20.36 -32.42
N ASN A 30 2.15 19.55 -32.46
CA ASN A 30 1.00 19.76 -33.36
C ASN A 30 -0.23 19.02 -32.82
N THR A 31 -1.14 19.77 -32.32
CA THR A 31 -2.57 19.79 -32.61
C THR A 31 -3.33 20.32 -31.41
N GLU A 32 -4.02 21.42 -31.64
CA GLU A 32 -5.28 21.72 -30.99
C GLU A 32 -6.29 20.62 -31.38
N ALA A 33 -6.15 19.45 -30.80
CA ALA A 33 -7.04 18.33 -31.01
C ALA A 33 -7.50 17.80 -29.68
N ASN A 34 -8.71 18.18 -29.33
CA ASN A 34 -9.59 17.45 -28.43
C ASN A 34 -9.06 17.22 -27.01
N LYS A 35 -9.22 18.21 -26.14
CA LYS A 35 -8.97 18.12 -24.69
C LYS A 35 -9.73 16.98 -23.97
N ASN A 36 -10.43 16.12 -24.69
CA ASN A 36 -11.20 14.99 -24.18
C ASN A 36 -10.64 13.60 -24.51
N SER A 37 -9.56 13.49 -25.29
CA SER A 37 -8.87 12.22 -25.50
C SER A 37 -7.56 12.23 -24.68
N HIS A 38 -7.67 11.93 -23.41
CA HIS A 38 -6.51 12.01 -22.52
C HIS A 38 -5.42 11.00 -22.84
N PHE A 39 -5.79 9.83 -23.41
CA PHE A 39 -4.84 8.76 -23.69
C PHE A 39 -5.26 7.96 -24.92
N ASP A 40 -4.29 7.38 -25.64
CA ASP A 40 -4.51 6.40 -26.69
C ASP A 40 -5.09 5.11 -26.08
N GLU A 41 -6.00 4.45 -26.80
CA GLU A 41 -6.55 3.14 -26.39
C GLU A 41 -5.49 2.03 -26.23
N ASN A 42 -4.30 2.23 -26.78
CA ASN A 42 -3.13 1.36 -26.61
C ASN A 42 -2.26 1.74 -25.41
N ASP A 43 -2.54 2.83 -24.72
CA ASP A 43 -1.85 3.19 -23.50
C ASP A 43 -2.25 2.22 -22.37
N LEU A 44 -1.26 1.58 -21.77
CA LEU A 44 -1.46 0.74 -20.59
C LEU A 44 -1.64 1.64 -19.36
N ARG A 45 -2.80 2.28 -19.27
CA ARG A 45 -3.15 3.22 -18.20
C ARG A 45 -4.54 2.96 -17.63
N LEU A 46 -4.66 3.11 -16.33
CA LEU A 46 -5.96 3.33 -15.66
C LEU A 46 -6.07 4.83 -15.43
N TRP A 47 -7.18 5.46 -15.82
CA TRP A 47 -7.35 6.90 -15.66
C TRP A 47 -8.77 7.29 -15.30
N TYR A 48 -8.91 8.39 -14.58
CA TYR A 48 -10.18 8.90 -14.07
C TYR A 48 -10.17 10.44 -14.10
N THR A 49 -11.34 11.02 -14.35
CA THR A 49 -11.54 12.47 -14.37
C THR A 49 -12.16 13.00 -13.08
N LYS A 50 -12.18 12.19 -12.03
CA LYS A 50 -12.70 12.54 -10.70
C LYS A 50 -11.83 11.95 -9.62
N PRO A 51 -11.70 12.63 -8.47
CA PRO A 51 -11.12 12.04 -7.25
C PRO A 51 -11.84 10.76 -6.84
N SER A 52 -11.19 9.93 -6.01
CA SER A 52 -11.78 8.69 -5.52
C SER A 52 -13.08 8.93 -4.76
N SER A 53 -13.11 9.93 -3.90
CA SER A 53 -14.30 10.29 -3.11
C SER A 53 -15.51 10.65 -3.97
N GLN A 54 -15.29 11.36 -5.07
CA GLN A 54 -16.35 11.73 -6.02
C GLN A 54 -16.77 10.55 -6.91
N GLY A 55 -15.83 9.68 -7.31
CA GLY A 55 -16.11 8.47 -8.07
C GLY A 55 -16.89 7.45 -7.26
N ALA A 56 -16.58 7.33 -5.98
CA ALA A 56 -17.17 6.39 -5.02
C ALA A 56 -18.37 6.95 -4.25
N ALA A 57 -18.99 8.03 -4.74
CA ALA A 57 -20.08 8.68 -4.02
C ALA A 57 -21.20 7.70 -3.62
N GLY A 58 -21.46 7.59 -2.32
CA GLY A 58 -22.44 6.67 -1.74
C GLY A 58 -21.92 5.26 -1.40
N LEU A 59 -20.65 4.98 -1.66
CA LEU A 59 -19.98 3.75 -1.22
C LEU A 59 -19.41 3.90 0.19
N THR A 60 -19.08 2.75 0.79
CA THR A 60 -18.32 2.72 2.06
C THR A 60 -16.85 3.07 1.80
N GLU A 61 -16.14 3.46 2.86
CA GLU A 61 -14.70 3.72 2.82
C GLU A 61 -13.91 2.52 2.28
N ASP A 62 -14.26 1.31 2.71
CA ASP A 62 -13.60 0.08 2.26
C ASP A 62 -13.81 -0.16 0.76
N ASN A 63 -15.01 0.09 0.24
CA ASN A 63 -15.30 -0.05 -1.18
C ASN A 63 -14.59 1.03 -2.00
N MET A 64 -14.55 2.27 -1.50
CA MET A 64 -13.78 3.34 -2.14
C MET A 64 -12.30 2.97 -2.21
N TRP A 65 -11.74 2.47 -1.14
CA TRP A 65 -10.34 2.02 -1.08
C TRP A 65 -10.06 0.89 -2.07
N GLN A 66 -10.95 -0.10 -2.18
CA GLN A 66 -10.76 -1.27 -3.04
C GLN A 66 -10.97 -0.98 -4.53
N GLU A 67 -11.94 -0.14 -4.87
CA GLU A 67 -12.41 -0.01 -6.25
C GLU A 67 -11.94 1.27 -6.95
N TYR A 68 -11.59 2.31 -6.18
CA TYR A 68 -11.33 3.63 -6.76
C TYR A 68 -9.92 4.17 -6.51
N THR A 69 -9.16 3.62 -5.58
CA THR A 69 -7.76 4.05 -5.40
C THR A 69 -6.85 3.45 -6.46
N LEU A 70 -5.68 4.07 -6.66
CA LEU A 70 -4.67 3.60 -7.60
C LEU A 70 -3.51 2.95 -6.84
N PRO A 71 -3.27 1.63 -7.03
CA PRO A 71 -2.24 0.92 -6.30
C PRO A 71 -0.85 1.19 -6.89
N ILE A 72 0.14 1.39 -6.02
CA ILE A 72 1.56 1.47 -6.34
C ILE A 72 2.35 0.52 -5.44
N GLY A 73 3.51 0.04 -5.88
CA GLY A 73 4.33 -0.84 -5.04
C GLY A 73 5.56 -1.39 -5.72
N ASN A 74 6.49 -1.93 -4.91
CA ASN A 74 7.73 -2.55 -5.37
C ASN A 74 7.86 -4.03 -4.93
N GLY A 75 6.84 -4.58 -4.28
CA GLY A 75 6.83 -5.93 -3.69
C GLY A 75 7.20 -5.96 -2.20
N ASP A 76 7.82 -4.92 -1.66
CA ASP A 76 8.10 -4.75 -0.23
C ASP A 76 7.18 -3.71 0.38
N ILE A 77 7.08 -2.54 -0.23
CA ILE A 77 6.17 -1.46 0.14
C ILE A 77 5.06 -1.40 -0.89
N GLY A 78 3.82 -1.27 -0.44
CA GLY A 78 2.65 -1.03 -1.26
C GLY A 78 1.84 0.14 -0.75
N GLY A 79 1.20 0.89 -1.65
CA GLY A 79 0.33 1.99 -1.28
C GLY A 79 -0.85 2.13 -2.22
N ASN A 80 -1.90 2.78 -1.74
CA ASN A 80 -3.07 3.15 -2.51
C ASN A 80 -3.25 4.66 -2.49
N VAL A 81 -3.21 5.27 -3.67
CA VAL A 81 -3.34 6.71 -3.89
C VAL A 81 -4.80 7.03 -4.15
N TYR A 82 -5.39 7.91 -3.36
CA TYR A 82 -6.79 8.30 -3.52
C TYR A 82 -6.98 9.34 -4.63
N GLY A 83 -6.00 10.18 -4.85
CA GLY A 83 -6.06 11.23 -5.86
C GLY A 83 -7.02 12.35 -5.47
N GLU A 84 -7.12 12.69 -4.21
CA GLU A 84 -7.94 13.80 -3.75
C GLU A 84 -7.27 15.14 -4.07
N ILE A 85 -8.04 16.22 -4.16
CA ILE A 85 -7.54 17.54 -4.55
C ILE A 85 -6.94 18.26 -3.35
N VAL A 86 -7.74 18.51 -2.32
CA VAL A 86 -7.33 19.29 -1.14
C VAL A 86 -6.78 18.39 -0.05
N HIS A 87 -7.41 17.24 0.19
CA HIS A 87 -7.03 16.30 1.24
C HIS A 87 -6.53 15.00 0.63
N GLU A 88 -5.32 15.02 0.02
CA GLU A 88 -4.73 13.80 -0.51
C GLU A 88 -4.41 12.82 0.60
N ARG A 89 -4.71 11.56 0.32
CA ARG A 89 -4.50 10.46 1.23
C ARG A 89 -3.84 9.30 0.49
N ILE A 90 -2.79 8.76 1.07
CA ILE A 90 -2.11 7.57 0.57
C ILE A 90 -2.03 6.57 1.72
N THR A 91 -2.79 5.50 1.66
CA THR A 91 -2.62 4.39 2.59
C THR A 91 -1.45 3.54 2.16
N PHE A 92 -0.65 3.05 3.09
CA PHE A 92 0.50 2.24 2.75
C PHE A 92 0.76 1.11 3.74
N ASN A 93 1.49 0.13 3.26
CA ASN A 93 1.90 -1.03 4.03
C ASN A 93 3.29 -1.49 3.60
N GLU A 94 3.96 -2.21 4.51
CA GLU A 94 5.18 -2.93 4.25
C GLU A 94 4.98 -4.41 4.63
N LYS A 95 5.46 -5.33 3.81
CA LYS A 95 5.12 -6.77 3.83
C LYS A 95 5.45 -7.51 5.12
N THR A 96 6.31 -6.97 5.97
CA THR A 96 6.75 -7.64 7.21
C THR A 96 5.98 -7.26 8.45
N LEU A 97 5.03 -6.30 8.36
CA LEU A 97 4.24 -5.86 9.51
C LEU A 97 3.09 -6.83 9.77
N TRP A 98 3.33 -7.81 10.62
CA TRP A 98 2.37 -8.85 10.99
C TRP A 98 2.25 -8.99 12.49
N THR A 99 1.06 -9.39 12.96
CA THR A 99 0.86 -9.96 14.30
C THR A 99 1.30 -11.44 14.33
N GLY A 100 1.12 -12.12 15.45
CA GLY A 100 1.38 -13.56 15.56
C GLY A 100 2.85 -13.92 15.72
N GLY A 101 3.15 -15.19 15.54
CA GLY A 101 4.47 -15.77 15.74
C GLY A 101 4.85 -15.93 17.23
N PRO A 102 6.13 -16.21 17.53
CA PRO A 102 6.62 -16.34 18.90
C PRO A 102 6.62 -14.97 19.60
N SER A 103 6.18 -14.93 20.84
CA SER A 103 6.20 -13.75 21.69
C SER A 103 6.16 -14.16 23.17
N ASP A 104 6.36 -13.20 24.08
CA ASP A 104 6.21 -13.45 25.51
C ASP A 104 4.79 -13.91 25.90
N LYS A 105 3.79 -13.57 25.08
CA LYS A 105 2.41 -14.05 25.24
C LYS A 105 2.23 -15.49 24.78
N ARG A 106 3.15 -16.03 23.98
CA ARG A 106 3.13 -17.37 23.40
C ARG A 106 4.49 -18.06 23.54
N PRO A 107 4.96 -18.32 24.78
CA PRO A 107 6.31 -18.82 25.03
C PRO A 107 6.55 -20.22 24.43
N ASN A 108 5.49 -20.98 24.19
CA ASN A 108 5.55 -22.33 23.63
C ASN A 108 5.08 -22.39 22.16
N TYR A 109 5.12 -21.26 21.45
CA TYR A 109 4.70 -21.21 20.05
C TYR A 109 5.57 -22.12 19.16
N ASN A 110 4.92 -23.07 18.48
CA ASN A 110 5.57 -24.09 17.64
C ASN A 110 5.18 -23.97 16.15
N GLY A 111 4.70 -22.79 15.71
CA GLY A 111 4.22 -22.56 14.34
C GLY A 111 2.80 -23.06 14.09
N GLY A 112 2.02 -23.29 15.15
CA GLY A 112 0.65 -23.81 15.05
C GLY A 112 0.58 -25.31 14.73
N ASN A 113 1.69 -26.04 14.82
CA ASN A 113 1.72 -27.47 14.53
C ASN A 113 0.93 -28.25 15.58
N LYS A 114 0.19 -29.24 15.10
CA LYS A 114 -0.47 -30.27 15.93
C LYS A 114 0.29 -31.58 15.81
N GLU A 115 0.56 -32.18 16.91
CA GLU A 115 1.17 -33.51 16.96
C GLU A 115 0.12 -34.62 16.94
N TYR A 116 -1.02 -34.37 17.58
CA TYR A 116 -2.13 -35.30 17.71
C TYR A 116 -3.43 -34.71 17.19
N ALA A 117 -4.35 -35.59 16.78
CA ALA A 117 -5.72 -35.27 16.39
C ALA A 117 -6.51 -34.67 17.58
N ASN A 118 -7.78 -34.35 17.34
CA ASN A 118 -8.62 -33.73 18.36
C ASN A 118 -8.92 -34.63 19.57
N ASP A 119 -8.66 -35.94 19.46
CA ASP A 119 -8.73 -36.91 20.57
C ASP A 119 -7.52 -36.84 21.51
N GLY A 120 -6.45 -36.12 21.15
CA GLY A 120 -5.22 -35.99 21.90
C GLY A 120 -4.32 -37.25 21.93
N ILE A 121 -4.62 -38.26 21.12
CA ILE A 121 -3.96 -39.58 21.15
C ILE A 121 -3.51 -40.00 19.74
N THR A 122 -4.35 -39.86 18.72
CA THR A 122 -4.05 -40.28 17.36
C THR A 122 -3.05 -39.32 16.70
N PRO A 123 -1.85 -39.77 16.30
CA PRO A 123 -0.89 -38.93 15.60
C PRO A 123 -1.43 -38.36 14.31
N MET A 124 -1.09 -37.11 14.00
CA MET A 124 -1.64 -36.44 12.80
C MET A 124 -1.26 -37.14 11.48
N TYR A 125 -0.14 -37.86 11.42
CA TYR A 125 0.21 -38.62 10.21
C TYR A 125 -0.77 -39.78 9.95
N GLU A 126 -1.37 -40.37 10.98
CA GLU A 126 -2.40 -41.41 10.83
C GLU A 126 -3.70 -40.83 10.29
N ILE A 127 -4.09 -39.62 10.71
CA ILE A 127 -5.23 -38.91 10.12
C ILE A 127 -4.97 -38.64 8.64
N LEU A 128 -3.76 -38.18 8.26
CA LEU A 128 -3.40 -37.99 6.86
C LEU A 128 -3.47 -39.29 6.06
N GLN A 129 -3.07 -40.41 6.64
CA GLN A 129 -3.18 -41.72 6.00
C GLN A 129 -4.65 -42.09 5.77
N GLN A 130 -5.50 -41.93 6.78
CA GLN A 130 -6.94 -42.17 6.66
C GLN A 130 -7.59 -41.29 5.59
N VAL A 131 -7.20 -40.03 5.47
CA VAL A 131 -7.65 -39.14 4.40
C VAL A 131 -7.31 -39.72 3.03
N ARG A 132 -6.06 -40.16 2.83
CA ARG A 132 -5.61 -40.76 1.56
C ARG A 132 -6.34 -42.06 1.24
N GLU A 133 -6.55 -42.90 2.23
CA GLU A 133 -7.25 -44.17 2.05
C GLU A 133 -8.74 -43.96 1.67
N ASN A 134 -9.41 -42.97 2.27
CA ASN A 134 -10.78 -42.65 1.94
C ASN A 134 -10.92 -42.03 0.55
N PHE A 135 -10.05 -41.13 0.16
CA PHE A 135 -10.04 -40.61 -1.22
C PHE A 135 -9.77 -41.69 -2.26
N ALA A 136 -8.95 -42.69 -1.93
CA ALA A 136 -8.64 -43.79 -2.84
C ALA A 136 -9.83 -44.74 -3.11
N LEU A 137 -10.91 -44.62 -2.33
CA LEU A 137 -12.16 -45.40 -2.58
C LEU A 137 -12.91 -44.87 -3.80
N HIS A 138 -12.73 -43.64 -4.20
CA HIS A 138 -13.43 -42.98 -5.31
C HIS A 138 -14.97 -43.10 -5.18
N THR A 139 -15.47 -42.90 -3.98
CA THR A 139 -16.91 -42.94 -3.66
C THR A 139 -17.32 -41.65 -2.95
N ASP A 140 -18.57 -41.24 -3.09
CA ASP A 140 -19.13 -40.06 -2.42
C ASP A 140 -18.96 -40.16 -0.90
N GLU A 141 -19.13 -41.34 -0.31
CA GLU A 141 -18.93 -41.56 1.13
C GLU A 141 -17.47 -41.44 1.55
N GLY A 142 -16.55 -41.96 0.73
CA GLY A 142 -15.10 -41.82 0.95
C GLY A 142 -14.67 -40.37 0.87
N ASP A 143 -15.13 -39.63 -0.12
CA ASP A 143 -14.82 -38.21 -0.30
C ASP A 143 -15.36 -37.35 0.87
N ALA A 144 -16.59 -37.63 1.33
CA ALA A 144 -17.18 -36.97 2.48
C ALA A 144 -16.39 -37.24 3.78
N THR A 145 -15.99 -38.51 3.99
CA THR A 145 -15.16 -38.92 5.14
C THR A 145 -13.79 -38.28 5.10
N ALA A 146 -13.11 -38.30 3.95
CA ALA A 146 -11.82 -37.65 3.77
C ALA A 146 -11.89 -36.14 4.02
N SER A 147 -12.92 -35.47 3.51
CA SER A 147 -13.15 -34.04 3.74
C SER A 147 -13.36 -33.72 5.23
N SER A 148 -14.08 -34.54 5.95
CA SER A 148 -14.28 -34.41 7.39
C SER A 148 -12.95 -34.56 8.15
N LEU A 149 -12.15 -35.58 7.80
CA LEU A 149 -10.84 -35.83 8.39
C LEU A 149 -9.83 -34.69 8.09
N CYS A 150 -9.90 -34.08 6.90
CA CYS A 150 -9.06 -32.92 6.53
C CYS A 150 -9.21 -31.76 7.52
N ASN A 151 -10.38 -31.55 8.10
CA ASN A 151 -10.59 -30.52 9.12
C ASN A 151 -9.74 -30.74 10.39
N GLN A 152 -9.32 -31.97 10.66
CA GLN A 152 -8.42 -32.25 11.78
C GLN A 152 -6.96 -31.92 11.46
N LEU A 153 -6.58 -31.91 10.17
CA LEU A 153 -5.23 -31.57 9.71
C LEU A 153 -4.94 -30.07 9.80
N VAL A 154 -5.97 -29.25 9.99
CA VAL A 154 -5.81 -27.80 10.20
C VAL A 154 -5.04 -27.57 11.49
N GLY A 155 -3.99 -26.76 11.42
CA GLY A 155 -3.18 -26.40 12.56
C GLY A 155 -3.94 -25.58 13.62
N ILE A 156 -3.25 -25.26 14.70
CA ILE A 156 -3.76 -24.37 15.75
C ILE A 156 -3.65 -22.94 15.22
N SER A 157 -4.76 -22.21 15.19
CA SER A 157 -4.79 -20.83 14.66
C SER A 157 -4.18 -19.79 15.62
N ASP A 158 -3.95 -20.16 16.88
CA ASP A 158 -3.31 -19.27 17.84
C ASP A 158 -1.89 -18.91 17.37
N GLY A 159 -1.63 -17.61 17.25
CA GLY A 159 -0.35 -17.09 16.80
C GLY A 159 -0.09 -17.12 15.30
N TYR A 160 -1.07 -17.41 14.44
CA TYR A 160 -0.93 -17.27 12.98
C TYR A 160 -0.61 -15.85 12.57
N GLY A 161 -1.22 -14.91 13.26
CA GLY A 161 -1.09 -13.51 12.96
C GLY A 161 -1.93 -13.06 11.77
N ALA A 162 -1.96 -11.75 11.62
CA ALA A 162 -2.62 -11.06 10.53
C ALA A 162 -1.74 -9.92 10.03
N TYR A 163 -1.83 -9.64 8.74
CA TYR A 163 -1.20 -8.49 8.13
C TYR A 163 -1.76 -7.20 8.74
N GLN A 164 -0.89 -6.26 9.06
CA GLN A 164 -1.27 -5.04 9.76
C GLN A 164 -1.17 -3.84 8.84
N ALA A 165 -2.17 -2.95 8.90
CA ALA A 165 -2.08 -1.65 8.26
C ALA A 165 -1.01 -0.80 8.98
N TRP A 166 -0.07 -0.24 8.24
CA TRP A 166 1.00 0.59 8.80
C TRP A 166 0.48 1.97 9.16
N GLY A 167 -0.02 2.68 8.17
CA GLY A 167 -0.49 4.05 8.34
C GLY A 167 -0.95 4.69 7.05
N GLU A 168 -0.99 6.00 7.11
CA GLU A 168 -1.39 6.87 6.01
C GLU A 168 -0.42 8.04 5.90
N ILE A 169 -0.23 8.54 4.69
CA ILE A 169 0.40 9.82 4.41
C ILE A 169 -0.71 10.73 3.93
N ASN A 170 -0.91 11.86 4.61
CA ASN A 170 -1.88 12.87 4.20
C ASN A 170 -1.15 14.15 3.79
N LEU A 171 -1.61 14.76 2.70
CA LEU A 171 -1.17 16.06 2.22
C LEU A 171 -2.39 16.97 2.17
N ASP A 172 -2.43 17.95 3.06
CA ASP A 172 -3.53 18.91 3.18
C ASP A 172 -3.16 20.22 2.48
N PHE A 173 -3.63 20.41 1.25
CA PHE A 173 -3.33 21.59 0.43
C PHE A 173 -4.12 22.80 0.89
N ILE A 174 -3.42 23.89 1.16
CA ILE A 174 -3.98 25.13 1.73
C ILE A 174 -4.22 26.15 0.62
N GLY A 175 -5.43 26.71 0.61
CA GLY A 175 -5.78 27.79 -0.30
C GLY A 175 -6.33 27.35 -1.65
N ILE A 176 -6.62 26.06 -1.85
CA ILE A 176 -7.30 25.52 -3.04
C ILE A 176 -8.78 25.31 -2.71
N ASP A 177 -9.66 25.85 -3.56
CA ASP A 177 -11.10 25.56 -3.55
C ASP A 177 -11.40 24.51 -4.63
N GLU A 178 -11.75 23.31 -4.21
CA GLU A 178 -12.04 22.17 -5.10
C GLU A 178 -13.11 22.47 -6.15
N ASN A 179 -14.07 23.35 -5.83
CA ASN A 179 -15.15 23.69 -6.75
C ASN A 179 -14.68 24.53 -7.95
N ASN A 180 -13.50 25.12 -7.84
CA ASN A 180 -12.90 25.96 -8.87
C ASN A 180 -11.73 25.30 -9.59
N VAL A 181 -11.52 23.99 -9.36
CA VAL A 181 -10.51 23.20 -10.04
C VAL A 181 -11.03 22.75 -11.41
N THR A 182 -10.15 22.84 -12.41
CA THR A 182 -10.41 22.38 -13.78
C THR A 182 -9.38 21.38 -14.25
N ASP A 183 -9.66 20.73 -15.35
CA ASP A 183 -8.75 19.79 -16.05
C ASP A 183 -8.21 18.66 -15.14
N TYR A 184 -9.01 18.24 -14.15
CA TYR A 184 -8.61 17.18 -13.24
C TYR A 184 -8.50 15.83 -13.95
N VAL A 185 -7.34 15.19 -13.79
CA VAL A 185 -7.09 13.80 -14.20
C VAL A 185 -6.20 13.13 -13.18
N ARG A 186 -6.54 11.91 -12.79
CA ARG A 186 -5.62 11.00 -12.10
C ARG A 186 -5.43 9.74 -12.91
N ASP A 187 -4.22 9.21 -12.93
CA ASP A 187 -3.91 8.01 -13.68
C ASP A 187 -2.86 7.11 -13.00
N LEU A 188 -2.85 5.86 -13.41
CA LEU A 188 -1.79 4.91 -13.15
C LEU A 188 -1.24 4.40 -14.47
N ASN A 189 0.00 4.73 -14.77
CA ASN A 189 0.70 4.23 -15.93
C ASN A 189 1.32 2.86 -15.61
N LEU A 190 0.76 1.81 -16.22
CA LEU A 190 1.19 0.42 -15.98
C LEU A 190 2.54 0.07 -16.63
N ARG A 191 3.13 0.96 -17.46
CA ARG A 191 4.46 0.73 -18.04
C ARG A 191 5.59 1.14 -17.11
N ASN A 192 5.40 2.21 -16.36
CA ASN A 192 6.41 2.77 -15.45
C ASN A 192 6.00 2.73 -13.98
N ALA A 193 4.79 2.24 -13.68
CA ALA A 193 4.22 2.12 -12.33
C ALA A 193 4.14 3.45 -11.56
N ILE A 194 3.94 4.56 -12.28
CA ILE A 194 3.73 5.88 -11.69
C ILE A 194 2.23 6.17 -11.65
N SER A 195 1.72 6.53 -10.48
CA SER A 195 0.41 7.15 -10.31
C SER A 195 0.56 8.66 -10.32
N SER A 196 -0.23 9.36 -11.12
CA SER A 196 -0.22 10.81 -11.20
C SER A 196 -1.59 11.43 -10.94
N VAL A 197 -1.58 12.67 -10.45
CA VAL A 197 -2.76 13.53 -10.27
C VAL A 197 -2.42 14.90 -10.81
N ASN A 198 -3.19 15.34 -11.79
CA ASN A 198 -3.01 16.63 -12.47
C ASN A 198 -4.30 17.42 -12.41
N TYR A 199 -4.21 18.71 -12.14
CA TYR A 199 -5.33 19.63 -12.18
C TYR A 199 -4.87 21.08 -12.28
N THR A 200 -5.76 21.96 -12.69
CA THR A 200 -5.53 23.41 -12.75
C THR A 200 -6.39 24.12 -11.71
N TYR A 201 -5.80 25.02 -10.95
CA TYR A 201 -6.49 25.95 -10.08
C TYR A 201 -6.04 27.40 -10.33
N GLY A 202 -6.94 28.25 -10.80
CA GLY A 202 -6.59 29.55 -11.35
C GLY A 202 -5.68 29.40 -12.56
N ASP A 203 -4.51 30.04 -12.53
CA ASP A 203 -3.51 29.99 -13.60
C ASP A 203 -2.36 29.02 -13.27
N THR A 204 -2.54 28.16 -12.28
CA THR A 204 -1.50 27.24 -11.81
C THR A 204 -1.89 25.80 -12.05
N GLU A 205 -1.03 25.07 -12.74
CA GLU A 205 -1.11 23.63 -12.89
C GLU A 205 -0.44 22.95 -11.70
N TYR A 206 -1.15 22.01 -11.07
CA TYR A 206 -0.64 21.18 -9.98
C TYR A 206 -0.41 19.75 -10.47
N ILE A 207 0.75 19.21 -10.20
CA ILE A 207 1.15 17.86 -10.62
C ILE A 207 1.63 17.11 -9.38
N ARG A 208 1.09 15.92 -9.14
CA ARG A 208 1.60 14.96 -8.16
C ARG A 208 1.94 13.67 -8.87
N GLU A 209 3.10 13.11 -8.55
CA GLU A 209 3.54 11.80 -9.02
C GLU A 209 3.91 10.94 -7.81
N ASN A 210 3.41 9.71 -7.82
CA ASN A 210 3.63 8.77 -6.73
C ASN A 210 4.14 7.45 -7.31
N PHE A 211 5.22 6.92 -6.76
CA PHE A 211 5.74 5.61 -7.12
C PHE A 211 6.54 4.99 -5.97
N VAL A 212 6.81 3.70 -6.06
CA VAL A 212 7.66 3.00 -5.11
C VAL A 212 8.89 2.47 -5.83
N SER A 213 10.08 2.97 -5.46
CA SER A 213 11.34 2.55 -6.04
C SER A 213 11.71 1.16 -5.54
N HIS A 214 11.98 0.22 -6.48
CA HIS A 214 12.45 -1.11 -6.11
C HIS A 214 13.93 -1.12 -5.69
N PRO A 215 14.86 -0.46 -6.41
CA PRO A 215 16.27 -0.48 -6.03
C PRO A 215 16.58 0.26 -4.72
N ASP A 216 15.81 1.32 -4.39
CA ASP A 216 16.04 2.16 -3.21
C ASP A 216 15.16 1.77 -2.04
N ASP A 217 14.11 0.99 -2.27
CA ASP A 217 13.11 0.53 -1.29
C ASP A 217 12.46 1.69 -0.53
N VAL A 218 12.00 2.69 -1.30
CA VAL A 218 11.33 3.90 -0.80
C VAL A 218 10.09 4.23 -1.62
N MET A 219 9.07 4.79 -0.97
CA MET A 219 7.96 5.46 -1.65
C MET A 219 8.34 6.91 -1.91
N VAL A 220 8.08 7.39 -3.11
CA VAL A 220 8.33 8.77 -3.55
C VAL A 220 7.02 9.45 -3.86
N ILE A 221 6.83 10.63 -3.30
CA ILE A 221 5.73 11.54 -3.60
C ILE A 221 6.36 12.84 -4.08
N ARG A 222 6.14 13.19 -5.34
CA ARG A 222 6.60 14.43 -5.96
C ARG A 222 5.42 15.35 -6.16
N VAL A 223 5.57 16.61 -5.76
CA VAL A 223 4.52 17.62 -5.89
C VAL A 223 5.10 18.86 -6.57
N GLU A 224 4.43 19.36 -7.60
CA GLU A 224 4.80 20.56 -8.34
C GLU A 224 3.61 21.50 -8.51
N ALA A 225 3.90 22.79 -8.58
CA ALA A 225 2.99 23.82 -8.97
C ALA A 225 3.63 24.69 -10.05
N ASN A 226 3.07 24.69 -11.25
CA ASN A 226 3.53 25.42 -12.42
C ASN A 226 2.62 26.63 -12.66
N GLY A 227 2.98 27.78 -12.13
CA GLY A 227 2.19 29.01 -12.22
C GLY A 227 2.56 30.02 -11.15
N GLU A 228 1.65 30.95 -10.87
CA GLU A 228 1.88 32.03 -9.92
C GLU A 228 1.69 31.60 -8.46
N ASN A 229 0.80 30.61 -8.22
CA ASN A 229 0.56 30.07 -6.89
C ASN A 229 1.74 29.21 -6.43
N LYS A 230 2.08 29.34 -5.16
CA LYS A 230 3.11 28.52 -4.54
C LYS A 230 2.48 27.28 -3.91
N LEU A 231 3.25 26.21 -3.86
CA LEU A 231 2.89 25.03 -3.06
C LEU A 231 2.79 25.44 -1.59
N ASN A 232 1.63 25.13 -1.00
CA ASN A 232 1.38 25.31 0.41
C ASN A 232 0.52 24.15 0.91
N PHE A 233 1.10 23.26 1.71
CA PHE A 233 0.39 22.11 2.26
C PHE A 233 1.02 21.64 3.57
N ASP A 234 0.20 21.08 4.42
CA ASP A 234 0.63 20.38 5.62
C ASP A 234 0.78 18.88 5.31
N VAL A 235 1.73 18.25 5.97
CA VAL A 235 1.96 16.80 5.89
C VAL A 235 1.68 16.18 7.23
N SER A 236 0.88 15.12 7.25
CA SER A 236 0.69 14.29 8.44
C SER A 236 0.91 12.81 8.13
N PHE A 237 1.34 12.07 9.16
CA PHE A 237 1.74 10.68 9.06
C PHE A 237 1.14 9.87 10.20
N PRO A 238 -0.22 9.68 10.20
CA PRO A 238 -0.90 8.94 11.27
C PRO A 238 -0.63 7.45 11.18
N SER A 239 -0.31 6.86 12.34
CA SER A 239 -0.12 5.41 12.49
C SER A 239 -1.42 4.70 12.81
N LYS A 240 -1.67 3.55 12.17
CA LYS A 240 -2.78 2.64 12.56
C LYS A 240 -2.42 1.75 13.76
N GLN A 241 -1.14 1.68 14.13
CA GLN A 241 -0.63 0.85 15.24
C GLN A 241 -0.35 1.64 16.52
N GLY A 242 -0.74 2.92 16.58
CA GLY A 242 -0.52 3.76 17.76
C GLY A 242 0.94 4.11 18.00
N ALA A 243 1.73 4.24 16.94
CA ALA A 243 3.12 4.67 17.02
C ALA A 243 3.27 6.09 17.58
N THR A 244 4.41 6.35 18.19
CA THR A 244 4.82 7.70 18.56
C THR A 244 5.29 8.43 17.31
N THR A 245 4.75 9.62 17.06
CA THR A 245 5.18 10.51 15.97
C THR A 245 6.22 11.49 16.50
N ILE A 246 7.36 11.56 15.82
CA ILE A 246 8.45 12.49 16.13
C ILE A 246 8.67 13.33 14.89
N VAL A 247 8.67 14.66 15.05
CA VAL A 247 8.93 15.61 13.96
C VAL A 247 10.21 16.36 14.27
N GLU A 248 11.23 16.15 13.46
CA GLU A 248 12.52 16.79 13.63
C GLU A 248 13.04 17.28 12.26
N ASN A 249 13.33 18.57 12.16
CA ASN A 249 13.76 19.23 10.92
C ASN A 249 12.73 19.01 9.78
N ASP A 250 13.13 18.29 8.74
CA ASP A 250 12.36 17.94 7.55
C ASP A 250 11.89 16.46 7.54
N THR A 251 11.87 15.83 8.71
CA THR A 251 11.58 14.41 8.85
C THR A 251 10.46 14.17 9.85
N ILE A 252 9.50 13.33 9.47
CA ILE A 252 8.48 12.77 10.36
C ILE A 252 8.82 11.29 10.57
N THR A 253 9.02 10.89 11.81
CA THR A 253 9.32 9.50 12.18
C THR A 253 8.18 8.90 12.97
N LEU A 254 7.76 7.69 12.60
CA LEU A 254 6.88 6.85 13.39
C LEU A 254 7.71 5.75 14.06
N GLU A 255 7.67 5.67 15.39
CA GLU A 255 8.27 4.59 16.17
C GLU A 255 7.17 3.83 16.90
N GLY A 256 7.05 2.56 16.63
CA GLY A 256 5.98 1.76 17.20
C GLY A 256 6.36 0.32 17.46
N GLU A 257 5.42 -0.37 18.11
CA GLU A 257 5.51 -1.79 18.43
C GLU A 257 4.15 -2.44 18.18
N VAL A 258 4.12 -3.54 17.46
CA VAL A 258 2.92 -4.38 17.34
C VAL A 258 2.68 -5.07 18.68
N SER A 259 1.58 -4.74 19.34
CA SER A 259 1.30 -5.16 20.73
C SER A 259 1.16 -6.66 20.93
N ASP A 260 0.89 -7.41 19.87
CA ASP A 260 0.68 -8.86 19.92
C ASP A 260 1.99 -9.64 20.02
N ASN A 261 2.99 -9.30 19.22
CA ASN A 261 4.25 -10.04 19.10
C ASN A 261 5.49 -9.18 19.41
N GLN A 262 5.29 -7.93 19.86
CA GLN A 262 6.36 -7.01 20.23
C GLN A 262 7.32 -6.69 19.07
N LEU A 263 6.83 -6.83 17.82
CA LEU A 263 7.58 -6.43 16.63
C LEU A 263 7.74 -4.91 16.63
N LYS A 264 8.97 -4.44 16.75
CA LYS A 264 9.29 -3.01 16.67
C LYS A 264 9.48 -2.59 15.24
N TYR A 265 8.90 -1.45 14.92
CA TYR A 265 9.04 -0.84 13.60
C TYR A 265 9.35 0.65 13.70
N ASN A 266 9.98 1.16 12.65
CA ASN A 266 10.27 2.57 12.46
C ASN A 266 10.07 2.91 10.99
N SER A 267 9.32 3.97 10.71
CA SER A 267 9.18 4.53 9.38
C SER A 267 9.45 6.02 9.39
N GLN A 268 9.97 6.52 8.27
CA GLN A 268 10.36 7.92 8.11
C GLN A 268 9.76 8.47 6.81
N LEU A 269 9.25 9.67 6.88
CA LEU A 269 8.79 10.51 5.79
C LEU A 269 9.60 11.81 5.75
#